data_c786709d37fec053c6e61b5191351a6a
#
_entry.id   c786709d37fec053c6e61b5191351a6a
#
_cell.length_a   1.000
_cell.length_b   1.000
_cell.length_c   1.000
_cell.angle_alpha   90.00
_cell.angle_beta   90.00
_cell.angle_gamma   90.00
#
_symmetry.space_group_name_H-M   'P 1'
#
loop_
_entity.id
_entity.type
_entity.pdbx_description
1 polymer ?
#
loop_
_entity_poly.entity_id
_entity_poly.type
_entity_poly.pdbx_seq_one_letter_code
_entity_poly.pdbx_strand_id
1 'polypeptide(L)'
;MGLNRMMMMRNGVKVEDGSKFWSFDEVNNKTIAFTVPPGIERIKVFAEVDYAEGEPEGSYYAVIKNTTSNNKWGEGYSDADGVGDNIDHQNIDSIVGVTPNKTYTLHFDCLWTSGVTFSWGKAINAMTPTVEDY
;
A
#
# COMPACT_ATOMS: atom_id res chain seq x y z
N MET A 1 19.02 14.50 -0.16
CA MET A 1 18.57 14.39 -0.76
C MET A 1 17.84 14.36 -0.95
N GLY A 2 17.92 14.25 -0.66
CA GLY A 2 17.34 13.95 -1.02
C GLY A 2 16.69 13.52 -0.97
N LEU A 3 16.51 13.11 -0.55
CA LEU A 3 15.88 12.60 -0.73
C LEU A 3 15.25 12.36 -0.67
N ASN A 4 15.22 12.15 -0.42
CA ASN A 4 14.65 11.86 -0.64
C ASN A 4 14.01 11.55 -0.53
N ARG A 5 13.83 11.21 0.02
CA ARG A 5 13.38 10.83 -0.23
C ARG A 5 12.52 10.77 -0.60
N MET A 6 12.20 10.86 -0.67
CA MET A 6 11.62 10.67 -1.38
C MET A 6 11.68 10.46 -1.98
N MET A 7 11.80 10.10 -1.93
CA MET A 7 12.01 9.71 -2.58
C MET A 7 12.15 9.79 -3.26
N MET A 8 12.28 9.96 -2.96
CA MET A 8 12.70 9.89 -4.01
C MET A 8 13.26 8.97 -4.74
N MET A 9 12.77 8.65 -5.72
CA MET A 9 13.40 7.50 -6.31
C MET A 9 14.56 7.93 -7.18
N ARG A 10 15.57 7.12 -7.24
CA ARG A 10 16.78 7.46 -7.95
C ARG A 10 17.20 6.35 -8.86
N ASN A 11 17.91 6.71 -9.91
CA ASN A 11 18.60 5.74 -10.74
C ASN A 11 19.64 4.99 -9.91
N GLY A 12 19.80 3.72 -10.19
CA GLY A 12 20.78 2.92 -9.48
C GLY A 12 20.33 2.36 -8.16
N VAL A 13 19.05 2.51 -7.82
CA VAL A 13 18.50 1.84 -6.65
C VAL A 13 18.63 0.34 -6.83
N LYS A 14 19.25 -0.32 -5.88
CA LYS A 14 19.40 -1.76 -5.91
C LYS A 14 18.13 -2.45 -5.51
N VAL A 15 17.87 -3.60 -6.12
CA VAL A 15 16.82 -4.50 -5.67
C VAL A 15 17.37 -5.26 -4.47
N GLU A 16 16.92 -4.91 -3.28
CA GLU A 16 17.34 -5.55 -2.04
C GLU A 16 16.19 -6.35 -1.45
N ASP A 17 16.55 -7.40 -0.74
CA ASP A 17 15.57 -8.35 -0.23
C ASP A 17 14.74 -7.74 0.88
N GLY A 18 13.44 -7.55 0.61
CA GLY A 18 12.51 -7.04 1.61
C GLY A 18 12.68 -5.57 1.97
N SER A 19 13.42 -4.81 1.18
CA SER A 19 13.67 -3.40 1.51
C SER A 19 12.39 -2.58 1.46
N LYS A 20 12.14 -1.85 2.55
CA LYS A 20 11.06 -0.89 2.63
C LYS A 20 11.53 0.41 2.00
N PHE A 21 10.76 0.99 1.10
CA PHE A 21 11.16 2.23 0.47
C PHE A 21 10.23 3.40 0.77
N TRP A 22 8.97 3.12 1.05
CA TRP A 22 8.02 4.18 1.42
C TRP A 22 7.15 3.74 2.58
N SER A 23 6.97 4.65 3.55
CA SER A 23 6.00 4.51 4.61
C SER A 23 5.26 5.83 4.73
N PHE A 24 3.93 5.76 4.76
CA PHE A 24 3.07 6.93 4.87
C PHE A 24 2.22 6.78 6.12
N ASP A 25 2.27 7.78 7.01
CA ASP A 25 1.51 7.76 8.24
C ASP A 25 0.13 8.41 8.10
N GLU A 26 0.01 9.38 7.20
CA GLU A 26 -1.24 10.11 7.02
C GLU A 26 -1.57 10.21 5.53
N VAL A 27 -2.20 9.18 5.01
CA VAL A 27 -2.50 9.09 3.59
C VAL A 27 -3.98 9.16 3.26
N ASN A 28 -4.85 9.18 4.27
CA ASN A 28 -6.28 9.13 4.00
C ASN A 28 -6.71 10.25 3.06
N ASN A 29 -7.47 9.87 2.03
CA ASN A 29 -8.04 10.78 1.03
C ASN A 29 -6.96 11.56 0.26
N LYS A 30 -5.81 10.97 0.06
CA LYS A 30 -4.73 11.57 -0.74
C LYS A 30 -4.52 10.82 -2.03
N THR A 31 -4.04 11.55 -3.02
CA THR A 31 -3.66 10.97 -4.33
C THR A 31 -2.18 11.26 -4.52
N ILE A 32 -1.41 10.21 -4.74
CA ILE A 32 0.04 10.28 -4.79
C ILE A 32 0.55 9.64 -6.07
N ALA A 33 1.45 10.31 -6.77
CA ALA A 33 2.15 9.73 -7.90
C ALA A 33 3.35 8.94 -7.39
N PHE A 34 3.50 7.72 -7.89
CA PHE A 34 4.55 6.82 -7.47
C PHE A 34 5.23 6.22 -8.69
N THR A 35 6.55 6.36 -8.77
CA THR A 35 7.32 5.81 -9.89
C THR A 35 8.05 4.55 -9.45
N VAL A 36 7.82 3.47 -10.17
CA VAL A 36 8.43 2.18 -9.86
C VAL A 36 9.92 2.24 -10.20
N PRO A 37 10.79 1.84 -9.26
CA PRO A 37 12.23 1.85 -9.52
C PRO A 37 12.64 0.88 -10.64
N PRO A 38 13.80 1.13 -11.26
CA PRO A 38 14.33 0.20 -12.25
C PRO A 38 14.50 -1.21 -11.66
N GLY A 39 14.16 -2.22 -12.44
CA GLY A 39 14.34 -3.61 -12.03
C GLY A 39 13.27 -4.18 -11.12
N ILE A 40 12.31 -3.36 -10.70
CA ILE A 40 11.25 -3.78 -9.79
C ILE A 40 10.02 -4.17 -10.61
N GLU A 41 9.55 -5.40 -10.44
CA GLU A 41 8.37 -5.93 -11.11
C GLU A 41 7.26 -6.32 -10.13
N ARG A 42 7.54 -6.28 -8.83
CA ARG A 42 6.57 -6.59 -7.77
C ARG A 42 6.77 -5.63 -6.62
N ILE A 43 5.68 -5.17 -6.06
CA ILE A 43 5.70 -4.32 -4.87
C ILE A 43 4.76 -4.94 -3.86
N LYS A 44 5.22 -5.05 -2.63
CA LYS A 44 4.36 -5.46 -1.53
C LYS A 44 3.75 -4.21 -0.91
N VAL A 45 2.43 -4.22 -0.77
CA VAL A 45 1.68 -3.13 -0.14
C VAL A 45 1.09 -3.67 1.16
N PHE A 46 1.39 -3.02 2.26
CA PHE A 46 0.94 -3.46 3.58
C PHE A 46 0.43 -2.29 4.40
N ALA A 47 -0.69 -2.52 5.09
CA ALA A 47 -1.21 -1.61 6.11
C ALA A 47 -2.09 -2.38 7.07
N GLU A 48 -1.95 -2.09 8.36
CA GLU A 48 -2.90 -2.59 9.34
C GLU A 48 -4.16 -1.74 9.29
N VAL A 49 -5.31 -2.38 9.24
CA VAL A 49 -6.62 -1.71 9.22
C VAL A 49 -7.31 -2.00 10.52
N ASP A 50 -7.78 -0.95 11.18
CA ASP A 50 -8.44 -1.07 12.45
C ASP A 50 -9.50 0.03 12.56
N TYR A 51 -10.12 0.18 13.73
CA TYR A 51 -11.05 1.25 14.00
C TYR A 51 -10.79 1.80 15.39
N ALA A 52 -11.21 3.03 15.62
CA ALA A 52 -11.06 3.64 16.94
C ALA A 52 -12.13 3.11 17.89
N GLU A 53 -11.73 2.83 19.13
CA GLU A 53 -12.64 2.40 20.16
C GLU A 53 -13.75 3.43 20.33
N GLY A 54 -14.99 2.96 20.45
CA GLY A 54 -16.14 3.83 20.58
C GLY A 54 -16.81 4.21 19.29
N GLU A 55 -16.26 3.78 18.13
CA GLU A 55 -16.90 4.02 16.84
C GLU A 55 -18.18 3.19 16.72
N PRO A 56 -19.13 3.67 15.91
CA PRO A 56 -20.36 2.91 15.70
C PRO A 56 -20.11 1.51 15.14
N GLU A 57 -21.03 0.61 15.42
CA GLU A 57 -21.06 -0.71 14.85
C GLU A 57 -21.08 -0.63 13.33
N GLY A 58 -20.28 -1.47 12.65
CA GLY A 58 -20.21 -1.50 11.22
C GLY A 58 -18.87 -1.96 10.70
N SER A 59 -18.70 -1.83 9.38
CA SER A 59 -17.48 -2.20 8.70
C SER A 59 -16.73 -0.96 8.25
N TYR A 60 -15.44 -0.96 8.49
CA TYR A 60 -14.54 0.16 8.15
C TYR A 60 -13.53 -0.34 7.13
N TYR A 61 -13.55 0.23 5.94
CA TYR A 61 -12.75 -0.24 4.81
C TYR A 61 -11.60 0.70 4.51
N ALA A 62 -10.51 0.11 4.03
CA ALA A 62 -9.37 0.84 3.50
C ALA A 62 -9.04 0.30 2.12
N VAL A 63 -8.78 1.19 1.17
CA VAL A 63 -8.52 0.83 -0.22
C VAL A 63 -7.42 1.72 -0.78
N ILE A 64 -6.51 1.11 -1.52
CA ILE A 64 -5.53 1.82 -2.33
C ILE A 64 -5.81 1.46 -3.78
N LYS A 65 -6.02 2.45 -4.63
CA LYS A 65 -6.48 2.21 -5.99
C LYS A 65 -5.70 3.02 -7.00
N ASN A 66 -5.33 2.37 -8.11
CA ASN A 66 -4.76 3.07 -9.26
C ASN A 66 -5.89 3.87 -9.93
N THR A 67 -5.72 5.17 -10.02
CA THR A 67 -6.78 6.04 -10.55
C THR A 67 -6.97 5.88 -12.06
N THR A 68 -6.01 5.34 -12.76
CA THR A 68 -6.08 5.17 -14.22
C THR A 68 -6.73 3.84 -14.59
N SER A 69 -6.28 2.74 -14.00
CA SER A 69 -6.79 1.41 -14.33
C SER A 69 -8.00 1.00 -13.51
N ASN A 70 -8.25 1.67 -12.39
CA ASN A 70 -9.22 1.29 -11.36
C ASN A 70 -8.85 0.01 -10.62
N ASN A 71 -7.66 -0.54 -10.83
CA ASN A 71 -7.22 -1.72 -10.10
C ASN A 71 -6.88 -1.36 -8.67
N LYS A 72 -7.29 -2.22 -7.75
CA LYS A 72 -6.96 -2.04 -6.33
C LYS A 72 -5.57 -2.59 -6.08
N TRP A 73 -4.72 -1.76 -5.52
CA TRP A 73 -3.39 -2.17 -5.07
C TRP A 73 -3.45 -2.81 -3.70
N GLY A 74 -4.57 -2.67 -3.01
CA GLY A 74 -4.79 -3.33 -1.74
C GLY A 74 -6.11 -2.89 -1.15
N GLU A 75 -6.72 -3.78 -0.37
CA GLU A 75 -7.90 -3.44 0.41
C GLU A 75 -7.90 -4.26 1.68
N GLY A 76 -8.48 -3.68 2.70
CA GLY A 76 -8.64 -4.33 3.98
C GLY A 76 -9.87 -3.77 4.69
N TYR A 77 -10.21 -4.37 5.81
CA TYR A 77 -11.35 -3.92 6.58
C TYR A 77 -11.20 -4.30 8.04
N SER A 78 -12.03 -3.68 8.85
CA SER A 78 -12.16 -4.00 10.26
C SER A 78 -13.63 -3.87 10.62
N ASP A 79 -14.21 -4.93 11.17
CA ASP A 79 -15.62 -4.92 11.59
C ASP A 79 -15.69 -4.63 13.09
N ALA A 80 -16.66 -3.82 13.48
CA ALA A 80 -16.91 -3.46 14.88
C ALA A 80 -18.30 -3.93 15.29
N ASP A 81 -18.44 -4.40 16.54
CA ASP A 81 -19.72 -4.85 17.07
C ASP A 81 -20.44 -3.77 17.89
N GLY A 82 -19.93 -2.55 17.86
CA GLY A 82 -20.52 -1.44 18.59
C GLY A 82 -20.01 -1.26 20.00
N VAL A 83 -19.20 -2.19 20.49
CA VAL A 83 -18.62 -2.09 21.84
C VAL A 83 -17.09 -1.97 21.81
N GLY A 84 -16.55 -1.70 20.64
CA GLY A 84 -15.11 -1.51 20.49
C GLY A 84 -14.34 -2.77 20.15
N ASP A 85 -15.00 -3.90 20.06
CA ASP A 85 -14.35 -5.15 19.67
C ASP A 85 -14.29 -5.31 18.18
N ASN A 86 -13.18 -5.83 17.71
CA ASN A 86 -12.97 -6.12 16.32
C ASN A 86 -13.41 -7.57 16.07
N ILE A 87 -14.59 -7.76 15.45
CA ILE A 87 -15.17 -9.08 15.23
C ILE A 87 -14.44 -9.79 14.09
N ASP A 88 -14.12 -9.04 13.04
CA ASP A 88 -13.44 -9.59 11.87
C ASP A 88 -12.51 -8.50 11.33
N HIS A 89 -11.42 -8.94 10.74
CA HIS A 89 -10.35 -8.01 10.40
C HIS A 89 -9.50 -8.56 9.27
N GLN A 90 -9.19 -7.70 8.31
CA GLN A 90 -8.26 -8.02 7.25
C GLN A 90 -7.37 -6.82 6.97
N ASN A 91 -6.08 -7.01 7.12
CA ASN A 91 -5.11 -5.99 6.76
C ASN A 91 -4.98 -5.86 5.24
N ILE A 92 -4.50 -4.72 4.78
CA ILE A 92 -4.02 -4.61 3.41
C ILE A 92 -2.71 -5.39 3.34
N ASP A 93 -2.66 -6.38 2.46
CA ASP A 93 -1.46 -7.20 2.28
C ASP A 93 -1.54 -7.80 0.88
N SER A 94 -0.91 -7.14 -0.08
CA SER A 94 -0.99 -7.55 -1.48
C SER A 94 0.37 -7.47 -2.14
N ILE A 95 0.54 -8.27 -3.19
CA ILE A 95 1.70 -8.23 -4.06
C ILE A 95 1.21 -7.72 -5.41
N VAL A 96 1.66 -6.54 -5.79
CA VAL A 96 1.21 -5.89 -7.03
C VAL A 96 2.25 -6.09 -8.12
N GLY A 97 1.83 -6.65 -9.23
CA GLY A 97 2.67 -6.72 -10.43
C GLY A 97 2.68 -5.37 -11.10
N VAL A 98 3.87 -4.84 -11.31
CA VAL A 98 4.05 -3.48 -11.83
C VAL A 98 5.07 -3.47 -12.97
N THR A 99 5.13 -2.35 -13.67
CA THR A 99 6.12 -2.16 -14.73
C THR A 99 7.25 -1.28 -14.22
N PRO A 100 8.51 -1.71 -14.33
CA PRO A 100 9.63 -0.86 -13.93
C PRO A 100 9.60 0.48 -14.64
N ASN A 101 9.99 1.53 -13.96
CA ASN A 101 10.08 2.90 -14.46
C ASN A 101 8.75 3.57 -14.79
N LYS A 102 7.64 2.87 -14.59
CA LYS A 102 6.31 3.44 -14.85
C LYS A 102 5.83 4.23 -13.63
N THR A 103 5.13 5.32 -13.90
CA THR A 103 4.52 6.13 -12.85
C THR A 103 3.04 5.77 -12.73
N TYR A 104 2.63 5.46 -11.52
CA TYR A 104 1.23 5.18 -11.18
C TYR A 104 0.71 6.30 -10.29
N THR A 105 -0.54 6.65 -10.46
CA THR A 105 -1.21 7.60 -9.58
C THR A 105 -2.19 6.83 -8.73
N LEU A 106 -1.94 6.82 -7.43
CA LEU A 106 -2.69 6.02 -6.47
C LEU A 106 -3.53 6.92 -5.58
N HIS A 107 -4.79 6.53 -5.40
CA HIS A 107 -5.66 7.17 -4.42
C HIS A 107 -5.78 6.29 -3.19
N PHE A 108 -5.64 6.90 -2.01
CA PHE A 108 -5.68 6.22 -0.73
C PHE A 108 -6.95 6.61 0.01
N ASP A 109 -7.81 5.62 0.26
CA ASP A 109 -8.95 5.75 1.16
C ASP A 109 -8.65 4.84 2.35
N CYS A 110 -7.90 5.39 3.30
CA CYS A 110 -7.23 4.60 4.34
C CYS A 110 -7.38 5.25 5.73
N LEU A 111 -8.60 5.67 6.07
CA LEU A 111 -8.85 6.39 7.33
C LEU A 111 -8.45 5.60 8.57
N TRP A 112 -8.65 4.30 8.56
CA TRP A 112 -8.47 3.45 9.74
C TRP A 112 -7.21 2.60 9.65
N THR A 113 -6.17 3.14 9.05
CA THR A 113 -4.89 2.44 8.95
C THR A 113 -3.84 3.07 9.84
N SER A 114 -2.87 2.27 10.25
CA SER A 114 -1.72 2.73 11.03
C SER A 114 -0.61 3.30 10.14
N GLY A 115 -0.87 3.45 8.87
CA GLY A 115 0.11 3.86 7.87
C GLY A 115 0.20 2.80 6.78
N VAL A 116 0.71 3.20 5.64
CA VAL A 116 0.85 2.30 4.49
C VAL A 116 2.33 2.15 4.18
N THR A 117 2.76 0.92 3.96
CA THR A 117 4.14 0.62 3.62
C THR A 117 4.20 -0.05 2.25
N PHE A 118 5.04 0.49 1.38
CA PHE A 118 5.42 -0.13 0.12
C PHE A 118 6.82 -0.72 0.29
N SER A 119 6.99 -1.96 -0.18
CA SER A 119 8.27 -2.64 -0.10
C SER A 119 8.60 -3.28 -1.44
N TRP A 120 9.87 -3.36 -1.73
CA TRP A 120 10.35 -4.14 -2.86
C TRP A 120 11.61 -4.87 -2.44
N GLY A 121 12.10 -5.69 -3.32
CA GLY A 121 13.34 -6.39 -3.07
C GLY A 121 13.37 -7.69 -3.84
N LYS A 122 14.47 -8.41 -3.69
CA LYS A 122 14.67 -9.62 -4.44
C LYS A 122 13.64 -10.71 -4.10
N ALA A 123 13.34 -10.88 -2.82
CA ALA A 123 12.34 -11.86 -2.40
C ALA A 123 10.95 -11.46 -2.90
N ILE A 124 10.62 -10.17 -2.80
CA ILE A 124 9.31 -9.69 -3.24
C ILE A 124 9.18 -9.80 -4.75
N ASN A 125 10.24 -9.48 -5.49
CA ASN A 125 10.24 -9.61 -6.95
C ASN A 125 9.97 -11.04 -7.41
N ALA A 126 10.28 -12.03 -6.57
CA ALA A 126 10.07 -13.44 -6.89
C ALA A 126 8.68 -13.94 -6.48
N MET A 127 7.87 -13.12 -5.82
CA MET A 127 6.54 -13.52 -5.37
C MET A 127 5.55 -13.51 -6.51
N THR A 128 4.52 -14.36 -6.38
CA THR A 128 3.39 -14.35 -7.31
C THR A 128 2.49 -13.15 -6.99
N PRO A 129 2.18 -12.32 -7.98
CA PRO A 129 1.33 -11.17 -7.71
C PRO A 129 -0.11 -11.58 -7.41
N THR A 130 -0.72 -10.88 -6.46
CA THR A 130 -2.16 -11.01 -6.18
C THR A 130 -2.96 -9.99 -6.99
N VAL A 131 -2.31 -8.95 -7.47
CA VAL A 131 -2.89 -7.94 -8.34
C VAL A 131 -1.91 -7.68 -9.49
N GLU A 132 -2.41 -7.65 -10.71
CA GLU A 132 -1.58 -7.32 -11.86
C GLU A 132 -1.99 -5.97 -12.41
N ASP A 133 -1.11 -4.99 -12.28
CA ASP A 133 -1.39 -3.61 -12.68
C ASP A 133 -0.23 -3.05 -13.53
N TYR A 134 0.14 -3.82 -14.52
CA TYR A 134 1.24 -3.48 -15.42
C TYR A 134 1.03 -2.18 -16.21
#